data_b288329cd133ca0149dc00aed385871c
#
_entry.id   b288329cd133ca0149dc00aed385871c
#
_cell.length_a   1.000
_cell.length_b   1.000
_cell.length_c   1.000
_cell.angle_alpha   90.00
_cell.angle_beta   90.00
_cell.angle_gamma   90.00
#
_symmetry.space_group_name_H-M   'P 1'
#
loop_
_entity.id
_entity.type
_entity.pdbx_description
1 polymer ?
#
loop_
_entity_poly.entity_id
_entity_poly.type
_entity_poly.pdbx_seq_one_letter_code
_entity_poly.pdbx_strand_id
1 'polypeptide(L)'
;MRTMRTFIVLLIVIAFAANASAVSQRARPADQLYRRYCTSCHGADGKAQTSKGKFNHARNLSDPKWQADASDARIFNSIMNGRNERGNMPPFGNKLKEKEIDSLVEFVRRLKG
;
A
#
# COMPACT_ATOMS: atom_id res chain seq x y z
N MET A 1 -2.10 18.86 57.02
CA MET A 1 -1.74 17.49 56.59
C MET A 1 -2.77 16.86 55.67
N ARG A 2 -4.05 17.11 55.81
CA ARG A 2 -5.07 16.56 54.92
C ARG A 2 -5.03 17.12 53.49
N THR A 3 -4.71 18.39 53.32
CA THR A 3 -4.67 19.05 52.00
C THR A 3 -3.49 18.61 51.13
N MET A 4 -2.34 18.25 51.68
CA MET A 4 -1.17 17.81 50.95
C MET A 4 -1.31 16.39 50.38
N ARG A 5 -2.05 15.51 51.04
CA ARG A 5 -2.38 14.17 50.56
C ARG A 5 -3.32 14.19 49.32
N THR A 6 -4.26 15.13 49.33
CA THR A 6 -5.24 15.27 48.24
C THR A 6 -4.58 15.75 46.95
N PHE A 7 -3.59 16.68 47.04
CA PHE A 7 -2.86 17.16 45.88
C PHE A 7 -1.95 16.09 45.25
N ILE A 8 -1.33 15.24 46.07
CA ILE A 8 -0.45 14.16 45.57
C ILE A 8 -1.28 13.11 44.81
N VAL A 9 -2.47 12.76 45.27
CA VAL A 9 -3.36 11.80 44.58
C VAL A 9 -3.84 12.38 43.25
N LEU A 10 -4.16 13.68 43.20
CA LEU A 10 -4.61 14.34 41.97
C LEU A 10 -3.52 14.38 40.89
N LEU A 11 -2.23 14.62 41.29
CA LEU A 11 -1.10 14.63 40.38
C LEU A 11 -0.77 13.24 39.81
N ILE A 12 -0.98 12.17 40.56
CA ILE A 12 -0.75 10.80 40.07
C ILE A 12 -1.80 10.38 39.07
N VAL A 13 -3.05 10.83 39.18
CA VAL A 13 -4.12 10.50 38.24
C VAL A 13 -3.91 11.20 36.88
N ILE A 14 -3.34 12.42 36.86
CA ILE A 14 -3.08 13.15 35.60
C ILE A 14 -1.91 12.54 34.82
N ALA A 15 -0.94 11.94 35.51
CA ALA A 15 0.23 11.32 34.85
C ALA A 15 -0.13 10.01 34.11
N PHE A 16 -1.26 9.37 34.40
CA PHE A 16 -1.68 8.11 33.75
C PHE A 16 -2.48 8.30 32.47
N ALA A 17 -2.95 9.51 32.18
CA ALA A 17 -3.76 9.80 31.00
C ALA A 17 -2.97 10.11 29.71
N ALA A 18 -1.64 10.18 29.79
CA ALA A 18 -0.79 10.58 28.66
C ALA A 18 -0.23 9.42 27.82
N ASN A 19 -0.59 8.19 28.14
CA ASN A 19 -0.20 7.02 27.34
C ASN A 19 -1.34 6.54 26.45
N ALA A 20 -2.04 7.46 25.79
CA ALA A 20 -2.78 7.12 24.59
C ALA A 20 -1.73 6.77 23.52
N SER A 21 -1.35 5.49 23.48
CA SER A 21 -0.46 4.93 22.49
C SER A 21 -0.94 5.38 21.12
N ALA A 22 -0.16 6.23 20.46
CA ALA A 22 -0.24 6.38 19.03
C ALA A 22 0.00 4.97 18.47
N VAL A 23 -1.07 4.23 18.20
CA VAL A 23 -1.02 3.03 17.39
C VAL A 23 -0.55 3.54 16.03
N SER A 24 0.76 3.54 15.83
CA SER A 24 1.36 3.79 14.54
C SER A 24 0.68 2.81 13.58
N GLN A 25 -0.18 3.33 12.73
CA GLN A 25 -0.83 2.53 11.70
C GLN A 25 0.24 2.12 10.71
N ARG A 26 0.94 1.03 11.07
CA ARG A 26 2.01 0.46 10.28
C ARG A 26 1.47 0.15 8.88
N ALA A 27 2.16 0.61 7.85
CA ALA A 27 1.83 0.26 6.47
C ALA A 27 1.90 -1.26 6.32
N ARG A 28 0.95 -1.82 5.58
CA ARG A 28 0.94 -3.26 5.29
C ARG A 28 2.09 -3.61 4.36
N PRO A 29 2.72 -4.81 4.49
CA PRO A 29 3.80 -5.24 3.61
C PRO A 29 3.37 -5.30 2.14
N ALA A 30 4.25 -4.85 1.23
CA ALA A 30 3.93 -4.75 -0.20
C ALA A 30 3.61 -6.11 -0.84
N ASP A 31 4.29 -7.18 -0.42
CA ASP A 31 4.02 -8.53 -0.92
C ASP A 31 2.61 -9.02 -0.56
N GLN A 32 2.11 -8.68 0.64
CA GLN A 32 0.74 -9.00 1.05
C GLN A 32 -0.28 -8.18 0.26
N LEU A 33 0.01 -6.90 0.03
CA LEU A 33 -0.83 -6.02 -0.77
C LEU A 33 -0.91 -6.49 -2.22
N TYR A 34 0.24 -6.84 -2.80
CA TYR A 34 0.31 -7.36 -4.16
C TYR A 34 -0.48 -8.66 -4.30
N ARG A 35 -0.30 -9.61 -3.39
CA ARG A 35 -1.09 -10.85 -3.37
C ARG A 35 -2.59 -10.60 -3.29
N ARG A 36 -3.01 -9.65 -2.48
CA ARG A 36 -4.44 -9.35 -2.26
C ARG A 36 -5.10 -8.64 -3.43
N TYR A 37 -4.42 -7.66 -4.03
CA TYR A 37 -5.05 -6.72 -4.95
C TYR A 37 -4.59 -6.84 -6.40
N CYS A 38 -3.45 -7.44 -6.67
CA CYS A 38 -2.78 -7.36 -7.98
C CYS A 38 -2.67 -8.71 -8.68
N THR A 39 -2.47 -9.81 -7.96
CA THR A 39 -2.18 -11.12 -8.53
C THR A 39 -3.30 -11.69 -9.38
N SER A 40 -4.55 -11.37 -9.10
CA SER A 40 -5.68 -11.89 -9.90
C SER A 40 -5.60 -11.50 -11.38
N CYS A 41 -5.04 -10.32 -11.68
CA CYS A 41 -4.80 -9.84 -13.05
C CYS A 41 -3.34 -9.98 -13.46
N HIS A 42 -2.40 -9.48 -12.65
CA HIS A 42 -0.98 -9.44 -13.01
C HIS A 42 -0.22 -10.75 -12.79
N GLY A 43 -0.80 -11.70 -12.05
CA GLY A 43 -0.13 -12.95 -11.68
C GLY A 43 0.88 -12.75 -10.54
N ALA A 44 1.25 -13.84 -9.87
CA ALA A 44 2.28 -13.81 -8.82
C ALA A 44 3.66 -13.41 -9.35
N ASP A 45 3.96 -13.75 -10.60
CA ASP A 45 5.19 -13.44 -11.32
C ASP A 45 5.14 -12.09 -12.09
N GLY A 46 4.00 -11.43 -12.09
CA GLY A 46 3.77 -10.17 -12.80
C GLY A 46 3.56 -10.29 -14.31
N LYS A 47 3.56 -11.50 -14.87
CA LYS A 47 3.48 -11.73 -16.33
C LYS A 47 2.08 -11.58 -16.94
N ALA A 48 1.08 -11.33 -16.11
CA ALA A 48 -0.32 -11.13 -16.55
C ALA A 48 -0.91 -12.29 -17.36
N GLN A 49 -0.50 -13.52 -17.04
CA GLN A 49 -0.95 -14.73 -17.77
C GLN A 49 -2.20 -15.37 -17.13
N THR A 50 -2.85 -14.71 -16.19
CA THR A 50 -4.12 -15.16 -15.61
C THR A 50 -5.28 -14.93 -16.59
N SER A 51 -6.37 -15.70 -16.46
CA SER A 51 -7.57 -15.49 -17.28
C SER A 51 -8.14 -14.09 -17.13
N LYS A 52 -8.20 -13.58 -15.89
CA LYS A 52 -8.67 -12.22 -15.60
C LYS A 52 -7.73 -11.16 -16.15
N GLY A 53 -6.42 -11.40 -16.08
CA GLY A 53 -5.40 -10.51 -16.65
C GLY A 53 -5.53 -10.40 -18.16
N LYS A 54 -5.72 -11.51 -18.86
CA LYS A 54 -5.94 -11.52 -20.31
C LYS A 54 -7.23 -10.81 -20.71
N PHE A 55 -8.32 -11.07 -20.00
CA PHE A 55 -9.60 -10.41 -20.25
C PHE A 55 -9.53 -8.88 -20.06
N ASN A 56 -8.82 -8.42 -19.04
CA ASN A 56 -8.68 -7.00 -18.76
C ASN A 56 -7.45 -6.34 -19.41
N HIS A 57 -6.74 -7.05 -20.28
CA HIS A 57 -5.51 -6.57 -20.93
C HIS A 57 -4.46 -6.06 -19.92
N ALA A 58 -4.28 -6.78 -18.82
CA ALA A 58 -3.32 -6.41 -17.78
C ALA A 58 -1.90 -6.40 -18.34
N ARG A 59 -1.12 -5.42 -17.89
CA ARG A 59 0.28 -5.27 -18.28
C ARG A 59 1.14 -6.40 -17.70
N ASN A 60 2.04 -6.95 -18.52
CA ASN A 60 3.16 -7.75 -18.04
C ASN A 60 4.15 -6.82 -17.30
N LEU A 61 4.16 -6.91 -15.98
CA LEU A 61 5.01 -6.06 -15.12
C LEU A 61 6.48 -6.51 -15.13
N SER A 62 6.77 -7.72 -15.59
CA SER A 62 8.14 -8.25 -15.68
C SER A 62 8.85 -7.89 -16.99
N ASP A 63 8.14 -7.30 -17.95
CA ASP A 63 8.70 -6.93 -19.25
C ASP A 63 9.80 -5.89 -19.10
N PRO A 64 11.06 -6.20 -19.50
CA PRO A 64 12.18 -5.27 -19.36
C PRO A 64 11.99 -3.94 -20.10
N LYS A 65 11.37 -3.96 -21.29
CA LYS A 65 11.11 -2.73 -22.04
C LYS A 65 10.12 -1.84 -21.30
N TRP A 66 9.02 -2.38 -20.83
CA TRP A 66 8.06 -1.63 -20.05
C TRP A 66 8.68 -1.09 -18.74
N GLN A 67 9.50 -1.90 -18.06
CA GLN A 67 10.23 -1.48 -16.86
C GLN A 67 11.16 -0.28 -17.12
N ALA A 68 11.77 -0.22 -18.30
CA ALA A 68 12.62 0.89 -18.69
C ALA A 68 11.81 2.15 -19.07
N ASP A 69 10.69 1.97 -19.76
CA ASP A 69 9.87 3.07 -20.29
C ASP A 69 8.93 3.70 -19.24
N ALA A 70 8.47 2.93 -18.25
CA ALA A 70 7.56 3.41 -17.23
C ALA A 70 8.31 4.05 -16.05
N SER A 71 8.04 5.32 -15.75
CA SER A 71 8.56 5.98 -14.56
C SER A 71 7.86 5.47 -13.29
N ASP A 72 8.50 5.63 -12.12
CA ASP A 72 7.88 5.30 -10.83
C ASP A 72 6.60 6.11 -10.61
N ALA A 73 6.60 7.38 -10.98
CA ALA A 73 5.41 8.23 -10.91
C ALA A 73 4.27 7.68 -11.78
N ARG A 74 4.56 7.16 -12.96
CA ARG A 74 3.55 6.53 -13.82
C ARG A 74 2.98 5.26 -13.19
N ILE A 75 3.80 4.43 -12.58
CA ILE A 75 3.36 3.23 -11.88
C ILE A 75 2.49 3.62 -10.68
N PHE A 76 2.97 4.57 -9.86
CA PHE A 76 2.22 5.11 -8.73
C PHE A 76 0.83 5.62 -9.15
N ASN A 77 0.78 6.48 -10.16
CA ASN A 77 -0.48 7.05 -10.65
C ASN A 77 -1.42 5.99 -11.23
N SER A 78 -0.88 4.96 -11.86
CA SER A 78 -1.69 3.84 -12.36
C SER A 78 -2.35 3.05 -11.23
N ILE A 79 -1.66 2.84 -10.14
CA ILE A 79 -2.21 2.18 -8.94
C ILE A 79 -3.22 3.10 -8.24
N MET A 80 -2.86 4.36 -8.05
CA MET A 80 -3.71 5.35 -7.37
C MET A 80 -5.04 5.54 -8.10
N ASN A 81 -5.00 5.81 -9.39
CA ASN A 81 -6.12 6.30 -10.19
C ASN A 81 -6.71 5.24 -11.14
N GLY A 82 -6.08 4.07 -11.25
CA GLY A 82 -6.46 3.07 -12.24
C GLY A 82 -6.08 3.46 -13.67
N ARG A 83 -6.35 2.56 -14.61
CA ARG A 83 -6.16 2.78 -16.05
C ARG A 83 -7.23 2.05 -16.84
N ASN A 84 -7.83 2.73 -17.82
CA ASN A 84 -8.88 2.20 -18.67
C ASN A 84 -8.68 2.49 -20.17
N GLU A 85 -7.49 2.94 -20.57
CA GLU A 85 -7.21 3.32 -21.98
C GLU A 85 -7.15 2.10 -22.92
N ARG A 86 -6.55 1.00 -22.46
CA ARG A 86 -6.38 -0.24 -23.22
C ARG A 86 -6.83 -1.50 -22.48
N GLY A 87 -7.42 -1.32 -21.32
CA GLY A 87 -7.82 -2.40 -20.43
C GLY A 87 -8.58 -1.81 -19.26
N ASN A 88 -8.77 -2.60 -18.23
CA ASN A 88 -9.51 -2.17 -17.06
C ASN A 88 -8.73 -2.48 -15.79
N MET A 89 -7.93 -1.52 -15.34
CA MET A 89 -7.29 -1.56 -14.04
C MET A 89 -8.03 -0.62 -13.09
N PRO A 90 -8.65 -1.14 -12.01
CA PRO A 90 -9.38 -0.28 -11.07
C PRO A 90 -8.43 0.63 -10.27
N PRO A 91 -8.92 1.77 -9.76
CA PRO A 91 -8.17 2.64 -8.86
C PRO A 91 -8.09 2.03 -7.45
N PHE A 92 -6.96 2.22 -6.78
CA PHE A 92 -6.74 1.73 -5.42
C PHE A 92 -6.49 2.86 -4.40
N GLY A 93 -6.55 4.11 -4.81
CA GLY A 93 -6.30 5.26 -3.94
C GLY A 93 -7.24 5.37 -2.75
N ASN A 94 -8.44 4.78 -2.82
CA ASN A 94 -9.39 4.71 -1.72
C ASN A 94 -9.19 3.49 -0.80
N LYS A 95 -8.33 2.55 -1.16
CA LYS A 95 -8.07 1.29 -0.43
C LYS A 95 -6.67 1.22 0.15
N LEU A 96 -5.73 1.96 -0.41
CA LEU A 96 -4.32 1.95 -0.09
C LEU A 96 -3.87 3.35 0.31
N LYS A 97 -2.98 3.41 1.31
CA LYS A 97 -2.29 4.65 1.66
C LYS A 97 -1.20 4.93 0.63
N GLU A 98 -0.81 6.19 0.45
CA GLU A 98 0.26 6.56 -0.47
C GLU A 98 1.55 5.80 -0.21
N LYS A 99 1.97 5.66 1.07
CA LYS A 99 3.16 4.86 1.46
C LYS A 99 3.04 3.37 1.07
N GLU A 100 1.84 2.83 1.04
CA GLU A 100 1.60 1.47 0.58
C GLU A 100 1.71 1.37 -0.94
N ILE A 101 1.26 2.40 -1.66
CA ILE A 101 1.42 2.48 -3.12
C ILE A 101 2.91 2.66 -3.47
N ASP A 102 3.66 3.51 -2.76
CA ASP A 102 5.11 3.63 -2.94
C ASP A 102 5.81 2.27 -2.77
N SER A 103 5.47 1.54 -1.71
CA SER A 103 6.02 0.20 -1.48
C SER A 103 5.64 -0.80 -2.58
N LEU A 104 4.45 -0.65 -3.17
CA LEU A 104 4.04 -1.46 -4.33
C LEU A 104 4.81 -1.09 -5.60
N VAL A 105 5.14 0.18 -5.82
CA VAL A 105 6.02 0.60 -6.93
C VAL A 105 7.38 -0.10 -6.82
N GLU A 106 7.99 -0.09 -5.64
CA GLU A 106 9.24 -0.81 -5.39
C GLU A 106 9.10 -2.33 -5.61
N PHE A 107 7.99 -2.92 -5.17
CA PHE A 107 7.70 -4.33 -5.40
C PHE A 107 7.62 -4.65 -6.90
N VAL A 108 6.90 -3.85 -7.67
CA VAL A 108 6.77 -3.99 -9.14
C VAL A 108 8.13 -3.91 -9.82
N ARG A 109 9.03 -3.03 -9.36
CA ARG A 109 10.40 -2.94 -9.88
C ARG A 109 11.22 -4.21 -9.68
N ARG A 110 10.94 -4.97 -8.62
CA ARG A 110 11.60 -6.26 -8.37
C ARG A 110 11.06 -7.41 -9.22
N LEU A 111 9.93 -7.24 -9.90
CA LEU A 111 9.38 -8.23 -10.81
C LEU A 111 10.09 -8.29 -12.17
N LYS A 112 11.06 -7.42 -12.41
CA LYS A 112 11.86 -7.40 -13.65
C LYS A 112 12.46 -8.78 -13.89
N GLY A 113 12.14 -9.35 -15.04
CA GLY A 113 12.65 -10.63 -15.51
C GLY A 113 14.05 -10.53 -16.12
#